data_78b4d884b4db9885be8da9ee6f2fbb88
#
_entry.id   78b4d884b4db9885be8da9ee6f2fbb88
#
_cell.length_a   1.000
_cell.length_b   1.000
_cell.length_c   1.000
_cell.angle_alpha   90.00
_cell.angle_beta   90.00
_cell.angle_gamma   90.00
#
_symmetry.space_group_name_H-M   'P 1'
#
loop_
_entity.id
_entity.type
_entity.pdbx_description
1 polymer ?
#
loop_
_entity_poly.entity_id
_entity_poly.type
_entity_poly.pdbx_seq_one_letter_code
_entity_poly.pdbx_strand_id
1 'polypeptide(L)'
;MIATTASEPVVIDSSGWLEYITGDDKAHLFAPYFESHHRILVPVIVLYEVRKILVRTYSETKAHSFQSQALLREVIYVDDNIAMSAATLSLNYNLAMADALVYATAERFRARLITSDTHFNNVPNVTVL
;
A
#
# COMPACT_ATOMS: atom_id res chain seq x y z
N MET A 1 -12.30 -10.92 22.13
CA MET A 1 -12.02 -10.84 21.58
C MET A 1 -11.48 -10.55 20.46
N ILE A 2 -11.38 -10.32 20.12
CA ILE A 2 -11.06 -9.97 19.19
C ILE A 2 -10.03 -10.23 18.31
N ALA A 3 -9.47 -10.98 18.26
CA ALA A 3 -8.40 -11.53 17.47
C ALA A 3 -8.60 -11.49 15.99
N THR A 4 -9.76 -11.12 15.60
CA THR A 4 -10.08 -11.05 14.18
C THR A 4 -9.27 -9.99 13.43
N THR A 5 -8.76 -8.98 14.15
CA THR A 5 -7.98 -7.94 13.50
C THR A 5 -6.69 -8.45 12.88
N ALA A 6 -6.11 -9.52 13.45
CA ALA A 6 -4.87 -10.08 12.93
C ALA A 6 -5.03 -10.67 11.52
N SER A 7 -6.25 -11.09 11.16
CA SER A 7 -6.51 -11.68 9.85
C SER A 7 -7.10 -10.69 8.85
N GLU A 8 -7.45 -9.48 9.30
CA GLU A 8 -7.98 -8.48 8.39
C GLU A 8 -6.92 -8.03 7.40
N PRO A 9 -7.26 -7.96 6.11
CA PRO A 9 -6.28 -7.54 5.12
C PRO A 9 -6.00 -6.04 5.23
N VAL A 10 -4.76 -5.70 4.95
CA VAL A 10 -4.35 -4.31 4.81
C VAL A 10 -3.66 -4.13 3.48
N VAL A 11 -3.76 -2.92 2.93
CA VAL A 11 -2.93 -2.48 1.83
C VAL A 11 -2.01 -1.42 2.39
N ILE A 12 -0.72 -1.60 2.22
CA ILE A 12 0.27 -0.59 2.60
C ILE A 12 0.70 0.06 1.30
N ASP A 13 0.51 1.37 1.18
CA ASP A 13 0.84 2.05 -0.06
C ASP A 13 2.35 2.23 -0.24
N SER A 14 2.74 2.85 -1.33
CA SER A 14 4.15 3.03 -1.66
C SER A 14 4.91 3.77 -0.57
N SER A 15 4.30 4.76 0.06
CA SER A 15 4.95 5.53 1.14
C SER A 15 5.33 4.64 2.32
N GLY A 16 4.43 3.74 2.71
CA GLY A 16 4.68 2.85 3.84
C GLY A 16 5.76 1.82 3.55
N TRP A 17 5.74 1.23 2.36
CA TRP A 17 6.78 0.30 1.94
C TRP A 17 8.15 0.99 1.92
N LEU A 18 8.20 2.21 1.38
CA LEU A 18 9.46 2.98 1.31
C LEU A 18 9.98 3.28 2.70
N GLU A 19 9.13 3.76 3.62
CA GLU A 19 9.53 4.04 4.99
C GLU A 19 10.13 2.79 5.65
N TYR A 20 9.45 1.67 5.52
CA TYR A 20 9.87 0.43 6.15
C TYR A 20 11.18 -0.12 5.56
N ILE A 21 11.28 -0.19 4.24
CA ILE A 21 12.45 -0.75 3.56
C ILE A 21 13.70 0.12 3.75
N THR A 22 13.54 1.42 3.77
CA THR A 22 14.67 2.34 3.92
C THR A 22 15.02 2.65 5.38
N GLY A 23 14.15 2.28 6.32
CA GLY A 23 14.37 2.59 7.74
C GLY A 23 14.26 4.07 8.04
N ASP A 24 13.44 4.78 7.30
CA ASP A 24 13.28 6.22 7.45
C ASP A 24 12.42 6.58 8.67
N ASP A 25 12.11 7.86 8.85
CA ASP A 25 11.55 8.41 10.09
C ASP A 25 10.28 7.71 10.59
N LYS A 26 9.41 7.29 9.68
CA LYS A 26 8.15 6.63 10.04
C LYS A 26 8.20 5.11 9.97
N ALA A 27 9.37 4.53 9.74
CA ALA A 27 9.52 3.07 9.65
C ALA A 27 8.90 2.36 10.85
N HIS A 28 9.13 2.89 12.05
CA HIS A 28 8.60 2.29 13.29
C HIS A 28 7.08 2.29 13.38
N LEU A 29 6.42 3.20 12.67
CA LEU A 29 4.95 3.26 12.63
C LEU A 29 4.38 2.18 11.71
N PHE A 30 5.10 1.83 10.66
CA PHE A 30 4.68 0.81 9.70
C PHE A 30 5.11 -0.60 10.11
N ALA A 31 6.20 -0.74 10.86
CA ALA A 31 6.74 -2.04 11.23
C ALA A 31 5.70 -2.99 11.83
N PRO A 32 4.79 -2.57 12.71
CA PRO A 32 3.79 -3.48 13.27
C PRO A 32 2.92 -4.17 12.23
N TYR A 33 2.63 -3.50 11.11
CA TYR A 33 1.83 -4.09 10.05
C TYR A 33 2.59 -5.16 9.28
N PHE A 34 3.89 -4.95 9.07
CA PHE A 34 4.73 -5.90 8.34
C PHE A 34 5.14 -7.10 9.20
N GLU A 35 5.28 -6.89 10.49
CA GLU A 35 5.88 -7.87 11.40
C GLU A 35 4.85 -8.63 12.24
N SER A 36 3.58 -8.41 11.99
CA SER A 36 2.48 -9.12 12.63
C SER A 36 1.85 -10.12 11.67
N HIS A 37 0.69 -10.65 12.04
CA HIS A 37 -0.02 -11.63 11.23
C HIS A 37 -0.99 -11.00 10.23
N HIS A 38 -0.88 -9.71 9.94
CA HIS A 38 -1.73 -9.07 8.96
C HIS A 38 -1.54 -9.68 7.57
N ARG A 39 -2.66 -9.89 6.88
CA ARG A 39 -2.61 -10.19 5.45
C ARG A 39 -2.30 -8.88 4.73
N ILE A 40 -1.18 -8.85 4.04
CA ILE A 40 -0.80 -7.66 3.27
C ILE A 40 -1.09 -7.91 1.80
N LEU A 41 -1.94 -7.07 1.24
CA LEU A 41 -2.24 -7.07 -0.19
C LEU A 41 -1.34 -6.04 -0.85
N VAL A 42 -0.72 -6.42 -1.95
CA VAL A 42 0.22 -5.54 -2.67
C VAL A 42 -0.36 -5.25 -4.05
N PRO A 43 -0.98 -4.09 -4.24
CA PRO A 43 -1.40 -3.70 -5.58
C PRO A 43 -0.19 -3.63 -6.50
N VAL A 44 -0.34 -4.14 -7.71
CA VAL A 44 0.79 -4.20 -8.66
C VAL A 44 1.39 -2.81 -8.92
N ILE A 45 0.59 -1.76 -8.83
CA ILE A 45 1.08 -0.39 -9.00
C ILE A 45 2.09 -0.01 -7.91
N VAL A 46 1.94 -0.57 -6.71
CA VAL A 46 2.88 -0.33 -5.61
C VAL A 46 4.24 -0.94 -5.95
N LEU A 47 4.26 -2.12 -6.58
CA LEU A 47 5.52 -2.72 -7.03
C LEU A 47 6.28 -1.78 -7.97
N TYR A 48 5.56 -1.20 -8.91
CA TYR A 48 6.14 -0.26 -9.86
C TYR A 48 6.69 0.98 -9.16
N GLU A 49 5.88 1.62 -8.34
CA GLU A 49 6.26 2.89 -7.71
C GLU A 49 7.45 2.72 -6.77
N VAL A 50 7.41 1.72 -5.91
CA VAL A 50 8.47 1.50 -4.92
C VAL A 50 9.78 1.11 -5.60
N ARG A 51 9.71 0.16 -6.55
CA ARG A 51 10.92 -0.25 -7.26
C ARG A 51 11.56 0.92 -8.00
N LYS A 52 10.75 1.71 -8.68
CA LYS A 52 11.23 2.88 -9.42
C LYS A 52 11.99 3.85 -8.51
N ILE A 53 11.42 4.16 -7.36
CA ILE A 53 12.03 5.09 -6.40
C ILE A 53 13.31 4.50 -5.81
N LEU A 54 13.30 3.21 -5.43
CA LEU A 54 14.46 2.57 -4.84
C LEU A 54 15.64 2.50 -5.82
N VAL A 55 15.38 2.12 -7.07
CA VAL A 55 16.43 2.09 -8.08
C VAL A 55 16.99 3.49 -8.33
N ARG A 56 16.12 4.46 -8.46
CA ARG A 56 16.53 5.85 -8.78
C ARG A 56 17.28 6.52 -7.63
N THR A 57 16.83 6.29 -6.40
CA THR A 57 17.26 7.07 -5.23
C THR A 57 18.24 6.32 -4.33
N TYR A 58 18.15 5.00 -4.29
CA TYR A 58 18.97 4.17 -3.38
C TYR A 58 19.88 3.22 -4.15
N SER A 59 19.40 2.02 -4.50
CA SER A 59 20.23 1.01 -5.17
C SER A 59 19.38 -0.13 -5.72
N GLU A 60 19.97 -0.87 -6.66
CA GLU A 60 19.39 -2.13 -7.14
C GLU A 60 19.25 -3.15 -6.01
N THR A 61 20.20 -3.17 -5.08
CA THR A 61 20.15 -4.10 -3.94
C THR A 61 18.93 -3.83 -3.07
N LYS A 62 18.63 -2.57 -2.78
CA LYS A 62 17.43 -2.20 -2.02
C LYS A 62 16.17 -2.57 -2.77
N ALA A 63 16.14 -2.34 -4.08
CA ALA A 63 15.00 -2.70 -4.92
C ALA A 63 14.77 -4.21 -4.92
N HIS A 64 15.83 -5.01 -4.97
CA HIS A 64 15.74 -6.46 -4.90
C HIS A 64 15.21 -6.93 -3.54
N SER A 65 15.67 -6.32 -2.46
CA SER A 65 15.19 -6.64 -1.11
C SER A 65 13.69 -6.38 -1.00
N PHE A 66 13.24 -5.24 -1.47
CA PHE A 66 11.81 -4.93 -1.51
C PHE A 66 11.04 -5.96 -2.33
N GLN A 67 11.50 -6.23 -3.54
CA GLN A 67 10.82 -7.14 -4.45
C GLN A 67 10.66 -8.53 -3.84
N SER A 68 11.72 -9.06 -3.21
CA SER A 68 11.68 -10.37 -2.56
C SER A 68 10.63 -10.41 -1.46
N GLN A 69 10.53 -9.35 -0.65
CA GLN A 69 9.56 -9.29 0.43
C GLN A 69 8.14 -9.13 -0.09
N ALA A 70 7.95 -8.23 -1.06
CA ALA A 70 6.61 -7.93 -1.59
C ALA A 70 6.00 -9.13 -2.31
N LEU A 71 6.81 -9.88 -3.07
CA LEU A 71 6.32 -11.04 -3.81
C LEU A 71 5.96 -12.23 -2.92
N LEU A 72 6.33 -12.21 -1.65
CA LEU A 72 5.87 -13.19 -0.68
C LEU A 72 4.47 -12.87 -0.14
N ARG A 73 3.96 -11.68 -0.43
CA ARG A 73 2.63 -11.26 0.00
C ARG A 73 1.62 -11.54 -1.13
N GLU A 74 0.39 -11.08 -0.95
CA GLU A 74 -0.67 -11.29 -1.94
C GLU A 74 -0.65 -10.14 -2.96
N VAL A 75 -0.09 -10.40 -4.12
CA VAL A 75 -0.04 -9.40 -5.19
C VAL A 75 -1.40 -9.34 -5.90
N ILE A 76 -1.95 -8.14 -6.03
CA ILE A 76 -3.24 -7.90 -6.66
C ILE A 76 -3.05 -7.12 -7.95
N TYR A 77 -3.59 -7.68 -9.02
CA TYR A 77 -3.50 -7.05 -10.34
C TYR A 77 -4.68 -6.11 -10.57
N VAL A 78 -4.44 -5.05 -11.32
CA VAL A 78 -5.51 -4.13 -11.71
C VAL A 78 -6.32 -4.80 -12.82
N ASP A 79 -7.58 -5.07 -12.52
CA ASP A 79 -8.53 -5.55 -13.52
C ASP A 79 -9.48 -4.41 -13.93
N ASP A 80 -10.42 -4.72 -14.82
CA ASP A 80 -11.38 -3.74 -15.30
C ASP A 80 -12.24 -3.18 -14.16
N ASN A 81 -12.65 -4.01 -13.22
CA ASN A 81 -13.46 -3.56 -12.09
C ASN A 81 -12.71 -2.57 -11.20
N ILE A 82 -11.46 -2.89 -10.87
CA ILE A 82 -10.63 -1.98 -10.07
C ILE A 82 -10.38 -0.69 -10.82
N ALA A 83 -10.10 -0.76 -12.12
CA ALA A 83 -9.84 0.44 -12.91
C ALA A 83 -11.06 1.37 -12.95
N MET A 84 -12.24 0.82 -13.18
CA MET A 84 -13.47 1.64 -13.24
C MET A 84 -13.83 2.20 -11.86
N SER A 85 -13.68 1.40 -10.81
CA SER A 85 -13.90 1.87 -9.44
C SER A 85 -12.93 2.99 -9.09
N ALA A 86 -11.66 2.84 -9.47
CA ALA A 86 -10.65 3.86 -9.21
C ALA A 86 -11.00 5.19 -9.86
N ALA A 87 -11.56 5.17 -11.08
CA ALA A 87 -11.99 6.40 -11.75
C ALA A 87 -13.04 7.16 -10.94
N THR A 88 -14.02 6.43 -10.41
CA THR A 88 -15.07 7.03 -9.56
C THR A 88 -14.46 7.58 -8.27
N LEU A 89 -13.61 6.81 -7.62
CA LEU A 89 -12.98 7.21 -6.35
C LEU A 89 -12.05 8.41 -6.55
N SER A 90 -11.35 8.47 -7.67
CA SER A 90 -10.52 9.61 -8.03
C SER A 90 -11.33 10.90 -8.08
N LEU A 91 -12.50 10.84 -8.70
CA LEU A 91 -13.38 12.02 -8.79
C LEU A 91 -13.98 12.38 -7.43
N ASN A 92 -14.40 11.39 -6.65
CA ASN A 92 -15.04 11.62 -5.36
C ASN A 92 -14.10 12.20 -4.32
N TYR A 93 -12.86 11.78 -4.33
CA TYR A 93 -11.87 12.14 -3.29
C TYR A 93 -10.70 12.95 -3.81
N ASN A 94 -10.74 13.34 -5.07
CA ASN A 94 -9.67 14.12 -5.70
C ASN A 94 -8.30 13.44 -5.57
N LEU A 95 -8.24 12.16 -5.94
CA LEU A 95 -7.03 11.37 -5.88
C LEU A 95 -6.36 11.28 -7.25
N ALA A 96 -5.04 11.35 -7.27
CA ALA A 96 -4.26 11.07 -8.47
C ALA A 96 -4.45 9.60 -8.88
N MET A 97 -4.14 9.28 -10.12
CA MET A 97 -4.40 7.95 -10.69
C MET A 97 -3.81 6.82 -9.86
N ALA A 98 -2.54 6.90 -9.49
CA ALA A 98 -1.90 5.84 -8.72
C ALA A 98 -2.57 5.65 -7.36
N ASP A 99 -2.83 6.75 -6.65
CA ASP A 99 -3.50 6.71 -5.35
C ASP A 99 -4.90 6.11 -5.47
N ALA A 100 -5.62 6.50 -6.51
CA ALA A 100 -6.98 5.98 -6.74
C ALA A 100 -6.97 4.48 -7.01
N LEU A 101 -5.99 3.98 -7.77
CA LEU A 101 -5.86 2.56 -8.05
C LEU A 101 -5.51 1.76 -6.78
N VAL A 102 -4.65 2.30 -5.95
CA VAL A 102 -4.28 1.66 -4.67
C VAL A 102 -5.50 1.63 -3.74
N TYR A 103 -6.20 2.74 -3.62
CA TYR A 103 -7.39 2.83 -2.78
C TYR A 103 -8.51 1.92 -3.28
N ALA A 104 -8.76 1.90 -4.59
CA ALA A 104 -9.76 1.01 -5.19
C ALA A 104 -9.45 -0.46 -4.91
N THR A 105 -8.17 -0.83 -4.94
CA THR A 105 -7.76 -2.19 -4.60
C THR A 105 -8.10 -2.51 -3.15
N ALA A 106 -7.81 -1.61 -2.24
CA ALA A 106 -8.14 -1.80 -0.82
C ALA A 106 -9.65 -1.96 -0.64
N GLU A 107 -10.45 -1.09 -1.26
CA GLU A 107 -11.90 -1.16 -1.14
C GLU A 107 -12.47 -2.45 -1.71
N ARG A 108 -11.92 -2.92 -2.83
CA ARG A 108 -12.37 -4.16 -3.47
C ARG A 108 -12.26 -5.36 -2.53
N PHE A 109 -11.22 -5.41 -1.75
CA PHE A 109 -10.94 -6.53 -0.84
C PHE A 109 -11.31 -6.24 0.61
N ARG A 110 -11.99 -5.13 0.86
CA ARG A 110 -12.36 -4.69 2.21
C ARG A 110 -11.14 -4.61 3.13
N ALA A 111 -10.04 -4.16 2.57
CA ALA A 111 -8.81 -3.95 3.29
C ALA A 111 -8.70 -2.50 3.74
N ARG A 112 -8.03 -2.27 4.85
CA ARG A 112 -7.70 -0.92 5.28
C ARG A 112 -6.44 -0.48 4.57
N LEU A 113 -6.45 0.74 4.07
CA LEU A 113 -5.26 1.35 3.46
C LEU A 113 -4.45 2.03 4.55
N ILE A 114 -3.17 1.72 4.61
CA ILE A 114 -2.23 2.30 5.57
C ILE A 114 -1.22 3.14 4.77
N THR A 115 -1.11 4.41 5.11
CA THR A 115 -0.32 5.36 4.32
C THR A 115 0.28 6.43 5.22
N SER A 116 1.29 7.14 4.75
CA SER A 116 1.74 8.39 5.35
C SER A 116 1.42 9.60 4.47
N ASP A 117 0.74 9.38 3.36
CA ASP A 117 0.39 10.45 2.41
C ASP A 117 -0.85 11.21 2.88
N THR A 118 -0.66 12.50 3.17
CA THR A 118 -1.73 13.35 3.65
C THR A 118 -2.82 13.63 2.61
N HIS A 119 -2.59 13.30 1.34
CA HIS A 119 -3.65 13.37 0.33
C HIS A 119 -4.83 12.46 0.66
N PHE A 120 -4.60 11.46 1.52
CA PHE A 120 -5.66 10.55 1.98
C PHE A 120 -6.37 11.03 3.25
N ASN A 121 -6.06 12.21 3.75
CA ASN A 121 -6.78 12.74 4.92
C ASN A 121 -8.27 12.83 4.62
N ASN A 122 -9.08 12.35 5.57
CA ASN A 122 -10.55 12.32 5.47
C ASN A 122 -11.10 11.35 4.41
N VAL A 123 -10.28 10.49 3.85
CA VAL A 123 -10.75 9.42 2.97
C VAL A 123 -11.15 8.23 3.84
N PRO A 124 -12.35 7.66 3.65
CA PRO A 124 -12.83 6.56 4.50
C PRO A 124 -11.96 5.32 4.43
N ASN A 125 -11.85 4.61 5.56
CA ASN A 125 -11.11 3.33 5.64
C ASN A 125 -9.63 3.45 5.35
N VAL A 126 -9.06 4.61 5.61
CA VAL A 126 -7.63 4.87 5.47
C VAL A 126 -7.08 5.30 6.81
N THR A 127 -5.94 4.74 7.18
CA THR A 127 -5.16 5.17 8.34
C THR A 127 -3.96 5.94 7.81
N VAL A 128 -3.87 7.22 8.15
CA VAL A 128 -2.74 8.08 7.80
C VAL A 128 -1.81 8.18 9.00
N LEU A 129 -0.59 7.68 8.84
CA LEU A 129 0.40 7.63 9.92
C LEU A 129 1.33 8.84 9.90
#